data_22dd24ec25d73ce78ee8df09845c49cd
#
_entry.id   22dd24ec25d73ce78ee8df09845c49cd
#
_cell.length_a   1.000
_cell.length_b   1.000
_cell.length_c   1.000
_cell.angle_alpha   90.00
_cell.angle_beta   90.00
_cell.angle_gamma   90.00
#
_symmetry.space_group_name_H-M   'P 1'
#
loop_
_entity.id
_entity.type
_entity.pdbx_description
1 polymer ?
#
loop_
_entity_poly.entity_id
_entity_poly.type
_entity_poly.pdbx_seq_one_letter_code
_entity_poly.pdbx_strand_id
1 'polypeptide(L)'
;MPINHELTEDERKLARKQLAEIRRKMKWMEVEPLEVLDDPKAQRMRLRYFIESLPGVGKTKSKQILEELGIDEKLRLGSLGCRQRDKIVKLLNERKK
;
A
#
# COMPACT_ATOMS: atom_id res chain seq x y z
N MET A 1 30.99 7.37 -5.33
CA MET A 1 29.81 7.50 -6.18
C MET A 1 28.58 7.68 -5.31
N PRO A 2 27.83 8.73 -5.50
CA PRO A 2 26.62 8.86 -4.72
C PRO A 2 25.71 7.70 -5.07
N ILE A 3 25.33 7.02 -4.05
CA ILE A 3 24.34 5.97 -4.23
C ILE A 3 23.03 6.67 -4.47
N ASN A 4 22.81 6.99 -5.72
CA ASN A 4 21.60 7.63 -6.08
C ASN A 4 20.55 6.57 -6.33
N HIS A 5 19.57 6.53 -5.45
CA HIS A 5 18.46 5.61 -5.57
C HIS A 5 17.37 6.14 -6.49
N GLU A 6 17.65 7.22 -7.22
CA GLU A 6 16.71 7.70 -8.21
C GLU A 6 16.65 6.72 -9.37
N LEU A 7 15.44 6.31 -9.65
CA LEU A 7 15.17 5.42 -10.78
C LEU A 7 15.24 6.20 -12.08
N THR A 8 15.67 5.54 -13.13
CA THR A 8 15.54 6.10 -14.48
C THR A 8 14.06 6.26 -14.82
N GLU A 9 13.75 7.02 -15.86
CA GLU A 9 12.36 7.18 -16.32
C GLU A 9 11.70 5.84 -16.64
N ASP A 10 12.43 4.96 -17.32
CA ASP A 10 11.92 3.65 -17.69
C ASP A 10 11.63 2.79 -16.46
N GLU A 11 12.51 2.85 -15.46
CA GLU A 11 12.32 2.14 -14.21
C GLU A 11 11.11 2.68 -13.45
N ARG A 12 10.91 4.00 -13.47
CA ARG A 12 9.74 4.63 -12.85
C ARG A 12 8.44 4.20 -13.52
N LYS A 13 8.43 4.15 -14.85
CA LYS A 13 7.25 3.69 -15.60
C LYS A 13 6.93 2.24 -15.28
N LEU A 14 7.95 1.40 -15.23
CA LEU A 14 7.77 -0.01 -14.89
C LEU A 14 7.24 -0.16 -13.47
N ALA A 15 7.80 0.58 -12.52
CA ALA A 15 7.34 0.55 -11.13
C ALA A 15 5.88 0.99 -11.01
N ARG A 16 5.48 2.05 -11.72
CA ARG A 16 4.09 2.50 -11.73
C ARG A 16 3.15 1.44 -12.30
N LYS A 17 3.56 0.78 -13.38
CA LYS A 17 2.78 -0.31 -13.98
C LYS A 17 2.59 -1.44 -13.00
N GLN A 18 3.65 -1.83 -12.31
CA GLN A 18 3.58 -2.91 -11.32
C GLN A 18 2.64 -2.55 -10.16
N LEU A 19 2.73 -1.32 -9.67
CA LEU A 19 1.86 -0.86 -8.60
C LEU A 19 0.39 -0.78 -9.05
N ALA A 20 0.15 -0.28 -10.25
CA ALA A 20 -1.20 -0.21 -10.81
C ALA A 20 -1.80 -1.61 -10.96
N GLU A 21 -1.01 -2.56 -11.40
CA GLU A 21 -1.45 -3.94 -11.53
C GLU A 21 -1.79 -4.56 -10.18
N ILE A 22 -0.93 -4.34 -9.18
CA ILE A 22 -1.18 -4.82 -7.82
C ILE A 22 -2.48 -4.22 -7.27
N ARG A 23 -2.68 -2.91 -7.46
CA ARG A 23 -3.90 -2.24 -7.01
C ARG A 23 -5.15 -2.82 -7.67
N ARG A 24 -5.07 -3.09 -8.96
CA ARG A 24 -6.18 -3.70 -9.69
C ARG A 24 -6.50 -5.09 -9.15
N LYS A 25 -5.48 -5.90 -8.94
CA LYS A 25 -5.65 -7.25 -8.38
C LYS A 25 -6.27 -7.22 -6.99
N MET A 26 -5.86 -6.28 -6.16
CA MET A 26 -6.45 -6.08 -4.84
C MET A 26 -7.93 -5.75 -4.93
N LYS A 27 -8.28 -4.84 -5.83
CA LYS A 27 -9.65 -4.39 -6.01
C LYS A 27 -10.57 -5.52 -6.49
N TRP A 28 -10.05 -6.42 -7.31
CA TRP A 28 -10.78 -7.57 -7.82
C TRP A 28 -10.60 -8.81 -6.95
N MET A 29 -9.98 -8.66 -5.77
CA MET A 29 -9.77 -9.75 -4.81
C MET A 29 -8.96 -10.92 -5.37
N GLU A 30 -8.10 -10.64 -6.35
CA GLU A 30 -7.21 -11.64 -6.93
C GLU A 30 -5.99 -11.93 -6.06
N VAL A 31 -5.63 -11.00 -5.17
CA VAL A 31 -4.53 -11.16 -4.23
C VAL A 31 -4.97 -10.75 -2.84
N GLU A 32 -4.34 -11.37 -1.84
CA GLU A 32 -4.59 -11.02 -0.44
C GLU A 32 -3.85 -9.73 -0.08
N PRO A 33 -4.53 -8.73 0.52
CA PRO A 33 -3.85 -7.51 0.96
C PRO A 33 -2.68 -7.77 1.91
N LEU A 34 -2.78 -8.80 2.76
CA LEU A 34 -1.69 -9.15 3.66
C LEU A 34 -0.43 -9.58 2.90
N GLU A 35 -0.60 -10.27 1.79
CA GLU A 35 0.52 -10.66 0.93
C GLU A 35 1.17 -9.43 0.28
N VAL A 36 0.34 -8.47 -0.11
CA VAL A 36 0.83 -7.23 -0.73
C VAL A 36 1.69 -6.43 0.25
N LEU A 37 1.35 -6.42 1.54
CA LEU A 37 2.16 -5.76 2.55
C LEU A 37 3.59 -6.27 2.57
N ASP A 38 3.78 -7.55 2.30
CA ASP A 38 5.09 -8.19 2.33
C ASP A 38 5.74 -8.30 0.93
N ASP A 39 5.03 -7.90 -0.11
CA ASP A 39 5.54 -7.98 -1.48
C ASP A 39 6.63 -6.92 -1.71
N PRO A 40 7.85 -7.32 -2.09
CA PRO A 40 8.90 -6.35 -2.39
C PRO A 40 8.52 -5.35 -3.47
N LYS A 41 7.67 -5.74 -4.41
CA LYS A 41 7.21 -4.86 -5.49
C LYS A 41 6.26 -3.78 -5.00
N ALA A 42 5.60 -4.00 -3.86
CA ALA A 42 4.62 -3.08 -3.32
C ALA A 42 5.20 -2.10 -2.29
N GLN A 43 6.47 -2.23 -1.94
CA GLN A 43 7.06 -1.41 -0.87
C GLN A 43 7.09 0.08 -1.18
N ARG A 44 7.05 0.43 -2.45
CA ARG A 44 7.01 1.84 -2.89
C ARG A 44 5.61 2.41 -2.94
N MET A 45 4.60 1.58 -2.82
CA MET A 45 3.21 2.03 -2.82
C MET A 45 2.94 2.88 -1.58
N ARG A 46 2.28 4.01 -1.77
CA ARG A 46 1.87 4.84 -0.64
C ARG A 46 0.75 4.15 0.12
N LEU A 47 0.77 4.30 1.43
CA LEU A 47 -0.24 3.68 2.29
C LEU A 47 -1.66 4.06 1.86
N ARG A 48 -1.86 5.33 1.49
CA ARG A 48 -3.14 5.80 0.99
C ARG A 48 -3.65 4.96 -0.18
N TYR A 49 -2.80 4.72 -1.18
CA TYR A 49 -3.19 3.93 -2.33
C TYR A 49 -3.46 2.48 -1.98
N PHE A 50 -2.70 1.94 -1.06
CA PHE A 50 -2.92 0.58 -0.56
C PHE A 50 -4.32 0.44 0.04
N ILE A 51 -4.68 1.37 0.93
CA ILE A 51 -5.98 1.33 1.59
C ILE A 51 -7.12 1.58 0.58
N GLU A 52 -6.95 2.54 -0.33
CA GLU A 52 -7.95 2.81 -1.38
C GLU A 52 -8.19 1.61 -2.30
N SER A 53 -7.21 0.75 -2.44
CA SER A 53 -7.30 -0.43 -3.30
C SER A 53 -8.03 -1.60 -2.66
N LEU A 54 -8.36 -1.49 -1.39
CA LEU A 54 -9.16 -2.51 -0.71
C LEU A 54 -10.59 -2.49 -1.26
N PRO A 55 -11.22 -3.68 -1.44
CA PRO A 55 -12.59 -3.73 -1.94
C PRO A 55 -13.54 -2.95 -1.03
N GLY A 56 -14.37 -2.12 -1.63
CA GLY A 56 -15.36 -1.33 -0.90
C GLY A 56 -14.81 -0.09 -0.19
N VAL A 57 -13.53 0.21 -0.37
CA VAL A 57 -12.91 1.40 0.24
C VAL A 57 -12.66 2.45 -0.84
N GLY A 58 -13.29 3.61 -0.69
CA GLY A 58 -13.04 4.74 -1.57
C GLY A 58 -12.05 5.72 -0.93
N LYS A 59 -11.83 6.85 -1.61
CA LYS A 59 -10.89 7.88 -1.14
C LYS A 59 -11.27 8.43 0.22
N THR A 60 -12.55 8.73 0.42
CA THR A 60 -13.03 9.28 1.70
C THR A 60 -12.84 8.28 2.83
N LYS A 61 -13.20 7.03 2.58
CA LYS A 61 -13.10 5.98 3.58
C LYS A 61 -11.65 5.68 3.95
N SER A 62 -10.76 5.68 2.95
CA SER A 62 -9.34 5.45 3.22
C SER A 62 -8.76 6.55 4.11
N LYS A 63 -9.14 7.79 3.86
CA LYS A 63 -8.70 8.92 4.67
C LYS A 63 -9.18 8.79 6.11
N GLN A 64 -10.44 8.42 6.31
CA GLN A 64 -11.00 8.20 7.64
C GLN A 64 -10.27 7.08 8.38
N ILE A 65 -10.00 5.98 7.69
CA ILE A 65 -9.27 4.85 8.27
C ILE A 65 -7.89 5.26 8.74
N LEU A 66 -7.16 5.99 7.91
CA LEU A 66 -5.80 6.44 8.25
C LEU A 66 -5.82 7.43 9.41
N GLU A 67 -6.81 8.31 9.48
CA GLU A 67 -6.98 9.22 10.61
C GLU A 67 -7.25 8.47 11.91
N GLU A 68 -8.11 7.46 11.86
CA GLU A 68 -8.40 6.62 13.01
C GLU A 68 -7.18 5.84 13.50
N LEU A 69 -6.36 5.36 12.56
CA LEU A 69 -5.13 4.66 12.90
C LEU A 69 -4.02 5.60 13.34
N GLY A 70 -4.15 6.89 13.06
CA GLY A 70 -3.12 7.87 13.37
C GLY A 70 -1.86 7.70 12.54
N ILE A 71 -2.00 7.23 11.31
CA ILE A 71 -0.87 6.98 10.42
C ILE A 71 -0.90 7.99 9.26
N ASP A 72 0.29 8.52 8.92
CA ASP A 72 0.42 9.46 7.81
C ASP A 72 0.16 8.75 6.47
N GLU A 73 -0.79 9.29 5.70
CA GLU A 73 -1.16 8.75 4.39
C GLU A 73 -0.04 8.78 3.37
N LYS A 74 0.95 9.63 3.58
CA LYS A 74 2.08 9.79 2.67
C LYS A 74 3.16 8.74 2.84
N LEU A 75 3.12 7.97 3.92
CA LEU A 75 4.08 6.91 4.14
C LEU A 75 3.94 5.83 3.06
N ARG A 76 5.08 5.22 2.73
CA ARG A 76 5.10 4.07 1.83
C ARG A 76 5.08 2.79 2.65
N LEU A 77 4.61 1.71 2.06
CA LEU A 77 4.52 0.42 2.77
C LEU A 77 5.87 0.01 3.36
N GLY A 78 6.95 0.23 2.63
CA GLY A 78 8.30 -0.09 3.11
C GLY A 78 8.81 0.81 4.22
N SER A 79 8.14 1.92 4.49
CA SER A 79 8.52 2.87 5.55
C SER A 79 7.70 2.70 6.83
N LEU A 80 6.79 1.76 6.86
CA LEU A 80 5.96 1.53 8.04
C LEU A 80 6.79 0.95 9.19
N GLY A 81 6.63 1.52 10.39
CA GLY A 81 7.20 0.94 11.59
C GLY A 81 6.40 -0.29 12.02
N CYS A 82 6.98 -1.09 12.91
CA CYS A 82 6.35 -2.32 13.39
C CYS A 82 4.96 -2.09 13.94
N ARG A 83 4.78 -1.04 14.75
CA ARG A 83 3.48 -0.73 15.35
C ARG A 83 2.45 -0.30 14.31
N GLN A 84 2.87 0.48 13.33
CA GLN A 84 2.00 0.94 12.26
C GLN A 84 1.57 -0.25 11.39
N ARG A 85 2.50 -1.11 11.07
CA ARG A 85 2.23 -2.32 10.32
C ARG A 85 1.24 -3.23 11.06
N ASP A 86 1.43 -3.41 12.35
CA ASP A 86 0.52 -4.23 13.17
C ASP A 86 -0.91 -3.69 13.14
N LYS A 87 -1.07 -2.39 13.19
CA LYS A 87 -2.40 -1.77 13.09
C LYS A 87 -3.06 -2.08 11.76
N ILE A 88 -2.30 -2.04 10.68
CA ILE A 88 -2.82 -2.34 9.35
C ILE A 88 -3.16 -3.82 9.22
N VAL A 89 -2.30 -4.70 9.71
CA VAL A 89 -2.56 -6.14 9.71
C VAL A 89 -3.85 -6.45 10.46
N LYS A 90 -4.04 -5.82 11.61
CA LYS A 90 -5.26 -5.99 12.40
C LYS A 90 -6.49 -5.53 11.63
N LEU A 91 -6.40 -4.38 10.99
CA LEU A 91 -7.50 -3.85 10.16
C LEU A 91 -7.86 -4.83 9.05
N LEU A 92 -6.86 -5.37 8.35
CA LEU A 92 -7.09 -6.30 7.25
C LEU A 92 -7.73 -7.59 7.74
N ASN A 93 -7.31 -8.09 8.89
CA ASN A 93 -7.90 -9.29 9.48
C ASN A 93 -9.35 -9.07 9.87
N GLU A 94 -9.68 -7.90 10.39
CA GLU A 94 -11.06 -7.55 10.73
C GLU A 94 -11.96 -7.48 9.50
N ARG A 95 -11.42 -7.04 8.37
CA ARG A 95 -12.16 -6.94 7.13
C ARG A 95 -12.40 -8.28 6.44
N LYS A 96 -11.64 -9.29 6.79
CA LYS A 96 -11.80 -10.64 6.22
C LYS A 96 -13.05 -11.37 6.68
N LYS A 97 -13.68 -10.90 7.70
CA LYS A 97 -14.88 -11.55 8.27
C LYS A 97 -16.13 -11.26 7.48
#